data_07b7544bbe2d77cdced0b121bf230815
#
_entry.id   07b7544bbe2d77cdced0b121bf230815
#
_cell.length_a   1.000
_cell.length_b   1.000
_cell.length_c   1.000
_cell.angle_alpha   90.00
_cell.angle_beta   90.00
_cell.angle_gamma   90.00
#
_symmetry.space_group_name_H-M   'P 1'
#
loop_
_entity.id
_entity.type
_entity.pdbx_description
1 polymer ?
#
loop_
_entity_poly.entity_id
_entity_poly.type
_entity_poly.pdbx_seq_one_letter_code
_entity_poly.pdbx_strand_id
1 'polypeptide(L)'
;MDLVRYREAKEIDRLPLTPLFDEQFADAGIVAIIQRWATQDDDFTASLRDGFPQSVAKRKTVQVMHFADYDHDGSATEFLLQIGTAPCGKQVCVAVGLSKTKPSLHAFGTAMAPDKPLYLQRRIWEQFRKSNGEIRAESWTCGDHGSEISTSVLLRATPQGIDGKWREYSCPPERRRLIKETPLSAPLY
;
A
#
# COMPACT_ATOMS: atom_id res chain seq x y z
N MET A 1 -18.38 -0.55 -0.81
CA MET A 1 -17.75 -1.79 -1.32
C MET A 1 -17.09 -2.49 -0.17
N ASP A 2 -17.27 -3.82 -0.05
CA ASP A 2 -16.81 -4.60 1.09
C ASP A 2 -16.01 -5.81 0.64
N LEU A 3 -14.99 -6.17 1.40
CA LEU A 3 -14.35 -7.48 1.37
C LEU A 3 -15.10 -8.38 2.35
N VAL A 4 -15.54 -9.55 1.89
CA VAL A 4 -16.34 -10.46 2.70
C VAL A 4 -15.71 -11.84 2.69
N ARG A 5 -15.59 -12.43 3.89
CA ARG A 5 -15.12 -13.80 4.06
C ARG A 5 -16.28 -14.74 4.34
N TYR A 6 -16.31 -15.85 3.60
CA TYR A 6 -17.31 -16.90 3.76
C TYR A 6 -16.68 -18.21 4.24
N ARG A 7 -17.44 -18.95 5.03
CA ARG A 7 -17.17 -20.36 5.34
C ARG A 7 -18.49 -21.12 5.17
N GLU A 8 -18.48 -22.18 4.35
CA GLU A 8 -19.69 -23.02 4.10
C GLU A 8 -20.92 -22.18 3.71
N ALA A 9 -20.72 -21.23 2.79
CA ALA A 9 -21.72 -20.26 2.32
C ALA A 9 -22.27 -19.29 3.38
N LYS A 10 -21.77 -19.31 4.62
CA LYS A 10 -22.11 -18.35 5.67
C LYS A 10 -21.07 -17.24 5.73
N GLU A 11 -21.53 -15.99 5.73
CA GLU A 11 -20.66 -14.84 6.02
C GLU A 11 -20.14 -14.94 7.47
N ILE A 12 -18.83 -14.86 7.63
CA ILE A 12 -18.19 -14.92 8.95
C ILE A 12 -17.44 -13.65 9.29
N ASP A 13 -17.16 -12.79 8.28
CA ASP A 13 -16.36 -11.58 8.49
C ASP A 13 -16.52 -10.60 7.32
N ARG A 14 -16.41 -9.31 7.60
CA ARG A 14 -16.59 -8.23 6.63
C ARG A 14 -15.69 -7.04 6.94
N LEU A 15 -15.01 -6.52 5.93
CA LEU A 15 -14.24 -5.29 5.99
C LEU A 15 -14.77 -4.29 4.95
N PRO A 16 -15.31 -3.14 5.37
CA PRO A 16 -15.61 -2.04 4.46
C PRO A 16 -14.32 -1.50 3.83
N LEU A 17 -14.25 -1.45 2.50
CA LEU A 17 -13.06 -0.97 1.78
C LEU A 17 -13.08 0.53 1.53
N THR A 18 -14.25 1.16 1.46
CA THR A 18 -14.38 2.60 1.19
C THR A 18 -13.54 3.48 2.13
N PRO A 19 -13.49 3.21 3.46
CA PRO A 19 -12.66 4.02 4.36
C PRO A 19 -11.14 3.87 4.16
N LEU A 20 -10.70 2.90 3.35
CA LEU A 20 -9.28 2.70 3.03
C LEU A 20 -8.79 3.65 1.93
N PHE A 21 -9.72 4.22 1.17
CA PHE A 21 -9.41 5.23 0.17
C PHE A 21 -9.42 6.59 0.87
N ASP A 22 -8.22 7.16 1.04
CA ASP A 22 -8.02 8.44 1.73
C ASP A 22 -8.86 9.56 1.09
N GLU A 23 -9.34 10.49 1.93
CA GLU A 23 -10.08 11.69 1.52
C GLU A 23 -9.32 12.51 0.48
N GLN A 24 -7.98 12.54 0.53
CA GLN A 24 -7.14 13.23 -0.46
C GLN A 24 -7.32 12.66 -1.88
N PHE A 25 -7.61 11.38 -2.01
CA PHE A 25 -7.94 10.78 -3.31
C PHE A 25 -9.41 11.00 -3.68
N ALA A 26 -10.30 11.14 -2.70
CA ALA A 26 -11.71 11.45 -2.92
C ALA A 26 -11.91 12.90 -3.40
N ASP A 27 -11.18 13.87 -2.84
CA ASP A 27 -11.23 15.27 -3.23
C ASP A 27 -10.75 15.52 -4.66
N ALA A 28 -9.91 14.65 -5.20
CA ALA A 28 -9.48 14.71 -6.60
C ALA A 28 -10.55 14.23 -7.60
N GLY A 29 -11.76 13.89 -7.15
CA GLY A 29 -12.82 13.34 -8.00
C GLY A 29 -12.49 11.95 -8.57
N ILE A 30 -11.47 11.31 -8.04
CA ILE A 30 -11.03 9.98 -8.46
C ILE A 30 -12.00 8.96 -7.86
N VAL A 31 -12.79 8.32 -8.71
CA VAL A 31 -13.61 7.18 -8.30
C VAL A 31 -12.67 6.05 -7.90
N ALA A 32 -12.76 5.62 -6.64
CA ALA A 32 -12.02 4.46 -6.16
C ALA A 32 -12.41 3.21 -6.96
N ILE A 33 -11.60 2.82 -7.91
CA ILE A 33 -11.83 1.64 -8.75
C ILE A 33 -10.79 0.59 -8.35
N ILE A 34 -11.25 -0.55 -7.87
CA ILE A 34 -10.38 -1.71 -7.78
C ILE A 34 -10.08 -2.18 -9.20
N GLN A 35 -8.84 -2.00 -9.61
CA GLN A 35 -8.41 -2.38 -10.94
C GLN A 35 -8.50 -3.90 -11.13
N ARG A 36 -9.37 -4.32 -12.03
CA ARG A 36 -9.63 -5.72 -12.37
C ARG A 36 -9.23 -6.07 -13.81
N TRP A 37 -8.37 -5.26 -14.42
CA TRP A 37 -7.87 -5.44 -15.79
C TRP A 37 -6.35 -5.28 -15.85
N ALA A 38 -5.75 -5.87 -16.88
CA ALA A 38 -4.32 -5.69 -17.14
C ALA A 38 -4.04 -4.23 -17.52
N THR A 39 -3.05 -3.62 -16.85
CA THR A 39 -2.56 -2.27 -17.20
C THR A 39 -1.88 -2.27 -18.56
N GLN A 40 -1.96 -1.13 -19.25
CA GLN A 40 -1.19 -0.80 -20.43
C GLN A 40 -0.40 0.48 -20.17
N ASP A 41 0.71 0.67 -20.87
CA ASP A 41 1.64 1.78 -20.61
C ASP A 41 1.00 3.17 -20.80
N ASP A 42 -0.02 3.26 -21.66
CA ASP A 42 -0.75 4.50 -21.94
C ASP A 42 -2.00 4.71 -21.08
N ASP A 43 -2.31 3.83 -20.15
CA ASP A 43 -3.55 3.89 -19.35
C ASP A 43 -3.71 5.23 -18.60
N PHE A 44 -2.63 5.82 -18.12
CA PHE A 44 -2.71 7.12 -17.48
C PHE A 44 -3.25 8.19 -18.44
N THR A 45 -2.68 8.28 -19.65
CA THR A 45 -3.12 9.23 -20.66
C THR A 45 -4.48 8.87 -21.23
N ALA A 46 -4.76 7.58 -21.40
CA ALA A 46 -6.04 7.09 -21.90
C ALA A 46 -7.18 7.32 -20.91
N SER A 47 -6.93 7.26 -19.60
CA SER A 47 -7.96 7.50 -18.56
C SER A 47 -8.53 8.93 -18.59
N LEU A 48 -7.80 9.87 -19.18
CA LEU A 48 -8.25 11.27 -19.38
C LEU A 48 -9.18 11.44 -20.61
N ARG A 49 -9.42 10.37 -21.37
CA ARG A 49 -10.23 10.40 -22.60
C ARG A 49 -11.61 9.80 -22.37
N ASP A 50 -12.60 10.34 -23.05
CA ASP A 50 -13.94 9.74 -23.11
C ASP A 50 -13.87 8.30 -23.63
N GLY A 51 -14.66 7.42 -23.04
CA GLY A 51 -14.73 6.02 -23.44
C GLY A 51 -13.69 5.10 -22.79
N PHE A 52 -12.80 5.61 -21.92
CA PHE A 52 -11.85 4.75 -21.19
C PHE A 52 -12.55 3.61 -20.42
N PRO A 53 -13.64 3.85 -19.64
CA PRO A 53 -14.33 2.78 -18.93
C PRO A 53 -14.81 1.66 -19.86
N GLN A 54 -15.31 2.00 -21.06
CA GLN A 54 -15.76 1.03 -22.05
C GLN A 54 -14.58 0.25 -22.67
N SER A 55 -13.42 0.90 -22.80
CA SER A 55 -12.21 0.23 -23.31
C SER A 55 -11.67 -0.80 -22.35
N VAL A 56 -11.61 -0.46 -21.04
CA VAL A 56 -11.11 -1.39 -20.00
C VAL A 56 -12.09 -2.52 -19.72
N ALA A 57 -13.39 -2.30 -19.87
CA ALA A 57 -14.41 -3.35 -19.70
C ALA A 57 -14.24 -4.52 -20.69
N LYS A 58 -13.58 -4.29 -21.84
CA LYS A 58 -13.29 -5.31 -22.85
C LYS A 58 -11.98 -6.06 -22.58
N ARG A 59 -11.17 -5.63 -21.61
CA ARG A 59 -9.89 -6.25 -21.30
C ARG A 59 -10.07 -7.50 -20.45
N LYS A 60 -9.10 -8.40 -20.53
CA LYS A 60 -9.05 -9.58 -19.68
C LYS A 60 -9.04 -9.18 -18.21
N THR A 61 -9.94 -9.78 -17.44
CA THR A 61 -9.95 -9.64 -15.98
C THR A 61 -8.68 -10.24 -15.37
N VAL A 62 -8.06 -9.54 -14.45
CA VAL A 62 -6.92 -10.03 -13.68
C VAL A 62 -7.36 -10.37 -12.24
N GLN A 63 -6.63 -11.30 -11.64
CA GLN A 63 -6.80 -11.59 -10.22
C GLN A 63 -6.35 -10.37 -9.41
N VAL A 64 -7.18 -9.94 -8.47
CA VAL A 64 -6.87 -8.81 -7.57
C VAL A 64 -6.17 -9.30 -6.29
N MET A 65 -6.68 -10.39 -5.73
CA MET A 65 -6.18 -10.96 -4.48
C MET A 65 -5.03 -11.94 -4.76
N HIS A 66 -3.80 -11.46 -4.64
CA HIS A 66 -2.59 -12.29 -4.67
C HIS A 66 -2.14 -12.47 -3.22
N PHE A 67 -2.54 -13.59 -2.61
CA PHE A 67 -2.24 -13.86 -1.22
C PHE A 67 -0.76 -14.11 -1.00
N ALA A 68 -0.22 -13.48 0.04
CA ALA A 68 1.15 -13.63 0.51
C ALA A 68 1.23 -13.30 2.00
N ASP A 69 2.37 -13.56 2.62
CA ASP A 69 2.67 -13.24 4.00
C ASP A 69 3.34 -11.84 4.05
N TYR A 70 2.56 -10.81 4.32
CA TYR A 70 3.03 -9.43 4.39
C TYR A 70 3.35 -8.97 5.82
N ASP A 71 2.87 -9.65 6.85
CA ASP A 71 3.16 -9.33 8.24
C ASP A 71 4.20 -10.26 8.87
N HIS A 72 4.69 -11.26 8.09
CA HIS A 72 5.66 -12.27 8.51
C HIS A 72 5.18 -13.16 9.66
N ASP A 73 3.87 -13.40 9.76
CA ASP A 73 3.32 -14.33 10.75
C ASP A 73 3.45 -15.81 10.32
N GLY A 74 3.91 -16.06 9.09
CA GLY A 74 4.10 -17.38 8.50
C GLY A 74 2.85 -17.90 7.80
N SER A 75 1.83 -17.08 7.56
CA SER A 75 0.60 -17.42 6.84
C SER A 75 0.40 -16.50 5.65
N ALA A 76 0.14 -17.03 4.46
CA ALA A 76 -0.12 -16.21 3.27
C ALA A 76 -1.62 -15.88 3.19
N THR A 77 -2.09 -15.01 4.06
CA THR A 77 -3.51 -14.67 4.21
C THR A 77 -3.82 -13.20 3.88
N GLU A 78 -2.81 -12.44 3.46
CA GLU A 78 -2.95 -11.03 3.09
C GLU A 78 -2.76 -10.83 1.59
N PHE A 79 -3.30 -9.74 1.07
CA PHE A 79 -3.04 -9.24 -0.27
C PHE A 79 -2.92 -7.72 -0.28
N LEU A 80 -2.28 -7.16 -1.31
CA LEU A 80 -2.19 -5.72 -1.47
C LEU A 80 -3.40 -5.17 -2.22
N LEU A 81 -4.11 -4.27 -1.57
CA LEU A 81 -5.13 -3.43 -2.19
C LEU A 81 -4.47 -2.12 -2.63
N GLN A 82 -4.45 -1.85 -3.93
CA GLN A 82 -4.03 -0.55 -4.44
C GLN A 82 -5.14 0.46 -4.19
N ILE A 83 -4.79 1.54 -3.49
CA ILE A 83 -5.74 2.60 -3.11
C ILE A 83 -5.52 3.90 -3.89
N GLY A 84 -4.39 4.02 -4.57
CA GLY A 84 -4.06 5.20 -5.36
C GLY A 84 -2.73 5.09 -6.07
N THR A 85 -2.35 6.18 -6.72
CA THR A 85 -1.07 6.32 -7.42
C THR A 85 -0.47 7.68 -7.09
N ALA A 86 0.71 7.68 -6.48
CA ALA A 86 1.50 8.86 -6.22
C ALA A 86 2.28 9.32 -7.49
N PRO A 87 2.90 10.51 -7.49
CA PRO A 87 3.70 10.98 -8.62
C PRO A 87 4.68 9.94 -9.15
N CYS A 88 4.97 10.01 -10.46
CA CYS A 88 5.80 9.03 -11.20
C CYS A 88 5.23 7.62 -11.21
N GLY A 89 3.90 7.46 -11.15
CA GLY A 89 3.23 6.16 -11.25
C GLY A 89 3.46 5.23 -10.04
N LYS A 90 3.90 5.75 -8.91
CA LYS A 90 4.16 4.97 -7.69
C LYS A 90 2.83 4.46 -7.11
N GLN A 91 2.56 3.18 -7.24
CA GLN A 91 1.34 2.56 -6.72
C GLN A 91 1.34 2.56 -5.18
N VAL A 92 0.34 3.20 -4.58
CA VAL A 92 0.13 3.21 -3.13
C VAL A 92 -0.82 2.08 -2.76
N CYS A 93 -0.40 1.26 -1.82
CA CYS A 93 -1.13 0.07 -1.39
C CYS A 93 -1.26 -0.01 0.13
N VAL A 94 -2.28 -0.72 0.56
CA VAL A 94 -2.45 -1.21 1.93
C VAL A 94 -2.52 -2.74 1.89
N ALA A 95 -1.88 -3.42 2.83
CA ALA A 95 -2.08 -4.85 3.02
C ALA A 95 -3.42 -5.08 3.73
N VAL A 96 -4.19 -6.04 3.24
CA VAL A 96 -5.51 -6.39 3.76
C VAL A 96 -5.60 -7.90 3.90
N GLY A 97 -6.11 -8.39 5.00
CA GLY A 97 -6.24 -9.83 5.23
C GLY A 97 -6.46 -10.20 6.67
N LEU A 98 -5.85 -11.30 7.08
CA LEU A 98 -5.90 -11.86 8.43
C LEU A 98 -4.48 -11.92 8.99
N SER A 99 -4.34 -11.87 10.32
CA SER A 99 -3.09 -12.24 10.97
C SER A 99 -3.37 -13.21 12.12
N LYS A 100 -2.33 -13.88 12.62
CA LYS A 100 -2.46 -14.75 13.79
C LYS A 100 -2.89 -14.00 15.03
N THR A 101 -2.50 -12.73 15.15
CA THR A 101 -2.89 -11.86 16.29
C THR A 101 -4.28 -11.27 16.13
N LYS A 102 -4.77 -11.13 14.86
CA LYS A 102 -6.10 -10.60 14.54
C LYS A 102 -6.75 -11.46 13.43
N PRO A 103 -7.46 -12.54 13.80
CA PRO A 103 -7.99 -13.51 12.84
C PRO A 103 -9.28 -13.06 12.12
N SER A 104 -9.57 -11.76 12.14
CA SER A 104 -10.64 -11.11 11.38
C SER A 104 -10.07 -10.27 10.23
N LEU A 105 -10.86 -10.03 9.19
CA LEU A 105 -10.48 -9.17 8.08
C LEU A 105 -10.16 -7.76 8.57
N HIS A 106 -8.98 -7.27 8.26
CA HIS A 106 -8.56 -5.91 8.60
C HIS A 106 -7.55 -5.37 7.58
N ALA A 107 -7.38 -4.06 7.56
CA ALA A 107 -6.24 -3.40 6.94
C ALA A 107 -5.10 -3.37 7.96
N PHE A 108 -3.89 -3.67 7.50
CA PHE A 108 -2.73 -3.73 8.37
C PHE A 108 -2.24 -2.33 8.71
N GLY A 109 -2.08 -2.07 10.00
CA GLY A 109 -1.43 -0.90 10.56
C GLY A 109 -0.05 -1.24 11.13
N THR A 110 0.55 -0.29 11.84
CA THR A 110 1.75 -0.57 12.64
C THR A 110 1.36 -1.08 14.03
N ALA A 111 2.30 -1.72 14.74
CA ALA A 111 2.10 -2.14 16.12
C ALA A 111 1.70 -0.97 17.06
N MET A 112 2.17 0.25 16.78
CA MET A 112 1.80 1.46 17.52
C MET A 112 0.42 2.02 17.16
N ALA A 113 -0.09 1.71 15.98
CA ALA A 113 -1.36 2.20 15.46
C ALA A 113 -2.07 1.11 14.64
N PRO A 114 -2.49 0.00 15.29
CA PRO A 114 -2.99 -1.19 14.59
C PRO A 114 -4.31 -0.96 13.85
N ASP A 115 -5.07 0.07 14.24
CA ASP A 115 -6.35 0.42 13.60
C ASP A 115 -6.20 1.50 12.52
N LYS A 116 -4.98 2.00 12.30
CA LYS A 116 -4.68 2.95 11.23
C LYS A 116 -3.98 2.23 10.09
N PRO A 117 -4.59 2.16 8.89
CA PRO A 117 -3.98 1.48 7.75
C PRO A 117 -2.59 2.03 7.42
N LEU A 118 -1.64 1.13 7.16
CA LEU A 118 -0.29 1.48 6.74
C LEU A 118 -0.24 1.56 5.21
N TYR A 119 -0.16 2.76 4.69
CA TYR A 119 -0.06 3.03 3.25
C TYR A 119 1.39 3.13 2.83
N LEU A 120 1.82 2.22 1.96
CA LEU A 120 3.18 2.22 1.41
C LEU A 120 3.13 1.99 -0.10
N GLN A 121 4.20 2.39 -0.78
CA GLN A 121 4.37 2.03 -2.18
C GLN A 121 4.40 0.50 -2.32
N ARG A 122 3.75 -0.04 -3.37
CA ARG A 122 3.73 -1.49 -3.67
C ARG A 122 5.12 -2.11 -3.59
N ARG A 123 6.14 -1.44 -4.17
CA ARG A 123 7.52 -1.95 -4.17
C ARG A 123 8.11 -2.13 -2.76
N ILE A 124 7.71 -1.29 -1.79
CA ILE A 124 8.17 -1.38 -0.39
C ILE A 124 7.53 -2.59 0.27
N TRP A 125 6.22 -2.78 0.10
CA TRP A 125 5.52 -3.97 0.56
C TRP A 125 6.13 -5.26 -0.01
N GLU A 126 6.40 -5.30 -1.32
CA GLU A 126 6.99 -6.47 -1.98
C GLU A 126 8.42 -6.74 -1.54
N GLN A 127 9.20 -5.69 -1.24
CA GLN A 127 10.53 -5.84 -0.68
C GLN A 127 10.45 -6.37 0.76
N PHE A 128 9.54 -5.86 1.58
CA PHE A 128 9.33 -6.31 2.95
C PHE A 128 8.94 -7.79 2.99
N ARG A 129 7.92 -8.17 2.22
CA ARG A 129 7.48 -9.57 2.11
C ARG A 129 8.61 -10.56 1.76
N LYS A 130 9.58 -10.13 0.93
CA LYS A 130 10.70 -10.97 0.49
C LYS A 130 11.90 -10.96 1.45
N SER A 131 11.86 -10.14 2.49
CA SER A 131 12.92 -9.99 3.48
C SER A 131 12.85 -11.06 4.58
N ASN A 132 13.77 -10.97 5.53
CA ASN A 132 13.72 -11.74 6.79
C ASN A 132 12.95 -10.98 7.90
N GLY A 133 11.91 -10.21 7.53
CA GLY A 133 11.12 -9.43 8.48
C GLY A 133 11.70 -8.06 8.82
N GLU A 134 12.77 -7.63 8.17
CA GLU A 134 13.31 -6.27 8.31
C GLU A 134 13.80 -5.73 6.97
N ILE A 135 13.43 -4.49 6.64
CA ILE A 135 13.96 -3.76 5.48
C ILE A 135 14.22 -2.31 5.80
N ARG A 136 15.13 -1.73 5.01
CA ARG A 136 15.23 -0.30 4.79
C ARG A 136 15.04 -0.04 3.30
N ALA A 137 13.96 0.65 2.94
CA ALA A 137 13.63 0.98 1.57
C ALA A 137 13.66 2.50 1.37
N GLU A 138 14.26 2.97 0.29
CA GLU A 138 14.16 4.36 -0.12
C GLU A 138 12.76 4.62 -0.68
N SER A 139 12.09 5.68 -0.21
CA SER A 139 10.78 6.09 -0.68
C SER A 139 10.87 7.23 -1.68
N TRP A 140 11.80 8.18 -1.43
CA TRP A 140 12.04 9.33 -2.30
C TRP A 140 13.53 9.63 -2.39
N THR A 141 14.04 9.81 -3.61
CA THR A 141 15.47 10.05 -3.85
C THR A 141 15.81 11.55 -3.88
N CYS A 142 17.04 11.89 -3.59
CA CYS A 142 17.55 13.24 -3.80
C CYS A 142 17.41 13.67 -5.27
N GLY A 143 16.95 14.91 -5.47
CA GLY A 143 16.79 15.49 -6.80
C GLY A 143 15.52 15.06 -7.54
N ASP A 144 14.79 14.05 -7.05
CA ASP A 144 13.51 13.67 -7.63
C ASP A 144 12.51 14.84 -7.50
N HIS A 145 12.01 15.33 -8.62
CA HIS A 145 11.19 16.58 -8.70
C HIS A 145 11.82 17.81 -7.99
N GLY A 146 13.15 17.92 -8.00
CA GLY A 146 13.87 19.02 -7.36
C GLY A 146 13.97 18.89 -5.84
N SER A 147 13.71 17.72 -5.26
CA SER A 147 13.75 17.53 -3.81
C SER A 147 15.14 17.69 -3.23
N GLU A 148 15.26 18.52 -2.20
CA GLU A 148 16.47 18.72 -1.39
C GLU A 148 16.59 17.72 -0.24
N ILE A 149 15.59 16.83 -0.10
CA ILE A 149 15.60 15.75 0.88
C ILE A 149 15.37 14.39 0.20
N SER A 150 15.96 13.37 0.79
CA SER A 150 15.61 11.98 0.49
C SER A 150 14.92 11.34 1.69
N THR A 151 14.04 10.40 1.41
CA THR A 151 13.29 9.72 2.45
C THR A 151 13.44 8.21 2.38
N SER A 152 13.42 7.55 3.51
CA SER A 152 13.41 6.10 3.59
C SER A 152 12.44 5.59 4.65
N VAL A 153 11.97 4.38 4.43
CA VAL A 153 11.13 3.62 5.36
C VAL A 153 11.98 2.49 5.94
N LEU A 154 11.97 2.36 7.24
CA LEU A 154 12.43 1.18 7.95
C LEU A 154 11.21 0.41 8.41
N LEU A 155 11.09 -0.87 8.05
CA LEU A 155 10.04 -1.77 8.52
C LEU A 155 10.68 -2.95 9.23
N ARG A 156 10.02 -3.40 10.29
CA ARG A 156 10.39 -4.61 11.03
C ARG A 156 9.14 -5.38 11.42
N ALA A 157 9.10 -6.67 11.12
CA ALA A 157 8.12 -7.58 11.68
C ALA A 157 8.41 -7.86 13.17
N THR A 158 7.38 -7.82 13.98
CA THR A 158 7.45 -8.14 15.42
C THR A 158 6.29 -9.07 15.79
N PRO A 159 6.32 -9.74 16.94
CA PRO A 159 5.18 -10.54 17.40
C PRO A 159 3.87 -9.74 17.58
N GLN A 160 3.96 -8.41 17.67
CA GLN A 160 2.80 -7.51 17.83
C GLN A 160 2.33 -6.91 16.50
N GLY A 161 2.96 -7.25 15.37
CA GLY A 161 2.69 -6.72 14.04
C GLY A 161 3.88 -6.00 13.43
N ILE A 162 3.65 -4.99 12.61
CA ILE A 162 4.69 -4.28 11.87
C ILE A 162 5.11 -3.04 12.62
N ASP A 163 6.39 -2.95 13.03
CA ASP A 163 7.01 -1.69 13.42
C ASP A 163 7.49 -0.95 12.18
N GLY A 164 7.39 0.38 12.23
CA GLY A 164 7.85 1.19 11.12
C GLY A 164 8.36 2.55 11.55
N LYS A 165 9.36 3.05 10.81
CA LYS A 165 9.92 4.39 10.96
C LYS A 165 10.09 5.04 9.60
N TRP A 166 9.79 6.33 9.57
CA TRP A 166 10.10 7.21 8.46
C TRP A 166 11.32 8.04 8.78
N ARG A 167 12.23 8.16 7.81
CA ARG A 167 13.46 8.93 7.95
C ARG A 167 13.64 9.89 6.79
N GLU A 168 13.95 11.13 7.12
CA GLU A 168 14.30 12.19 6.18
C GLU A 168 15.80 12.49 6.28
N TYR A 169 16.43 12.65 5.13
CA TYR A 169 17.87 12.94 5.05
C TYR A 169 18.09 14.13 4.13
N SER A 170 19.12 14.95 4.46
CA SER A 170 19.58 16.01 3.57
C SER A 170 20.18 15.45 2.28
N CYS A 171 20.08 16.23 1.21
CA CYS A 171 20.85 16.09 -0.02
C CYS A 171 22.05 17.06 0.01
N PRO A 172 23.14 16.80 -0.73
CA PRO A 172 23.37 15.65 -1.62
C PRO A 172 23.78 14.37 -0.86
N PRO A 173 23.75 13.21 -1.52
CA PRO A 173 24.03 11.90 -0.90
C PRO A 173 25.37 11.78 -0.19
N GLU A 174 26.42 12.50 -0.68
CA GLU A 174 27.78 12.48 -0.11
C GLU A 174 27.82 13.11 1.29
N ARG A 175 26.85 13.93 1.62
CA ARG A 175 26.71 14.59 2.92
C ARG A 175 25.41 14.22 3.59
N ARG A 176 24.89 13.03 3.28
CA ARG A 176 23.60 12.52 3.78
C ARG A 176 23.55 12.56 5.30
N ARG A 177 22.80 13.50 5.84
CA ARG A 177 22.57 13.68 7.28
C ARG A 177 21.12 13.39 7.60
N LEU A 178 20.87 12.60 8.64
CA LEU A 178 19.52 12.38 9.16
C LEU A 178 18.98 13.72 9.72
N ILE A 179 17.87 14.17 9.15
CA ILE A 179 17.17 15.39 9.57
C ILE A 179 16.07 15.04 10.57
N LYS A 180 15.31 13.97 10.28
CA LYS A 180 14.14 13.62 11.06
C LYS A 180 13.91 12.11 11.05
N GLU A 181 13.49 11.58 12.18
CA GLU A 181 12.97 10.22 12.32
C GLU A 181 11.61 10.28 13.03
N THR A 182 10.59 9.65 12.45
CA THR A 182 9.24 9.58 13.04
C THR A 182 8.72 8.16 12.95
N PRO A 183 7.97 7.68 13.95
CA PRO A 183 7.23 6.42 13.82
C PRO A 183 6.25 6.50 12.64
N LEU A 184 6.05 5.38 11.95
CA LEU A 184 4.99 5.25 10.97
C LEU A 184 3.66 5.14 11.69
N SER A 185 2.93 6.23 11.80
CA SER A 185 1.60 6.29 12.43
C SER A 185 0.55 6.94 11.55
N ALA A 186 0.94 7.37 10.34
CA ALA A 186 0.09 8.07 9.39
C ALA A 186 0.43 7.67 7.94
N PRO A 187 -0.49 7.89 6.98
CA PRO A 187 -0.19 7.65 5.58
C PRO A 187 1.03 8.46 5.13
N LEU A 188 1.92 7.80 4.39
CA LEU A 188 3.12 8.39 3.80
C LEU A 188 2.98 8.33 2.28
N TYR A 189 2.79 9.47 1.68
CA TYR A 189 2.70 9.64 0.23
C TYR A 189 4.01 10.17 -0.35
#